data_6e067cfccab2a723c00a4d2a0dab7636
#
_entry.id   6e067cfccab2a723c00a4d2a0dab7636
#
_cell.length_a   1.000
_cell.length_b   1.000
_cell.length_c   1.000
_cell.angle_alpha   90.00
_cell.angle_beta   90.00
_cell.angle_gamma   90.00
#
_symmetry.space_group_name_H-M   'P 1'
#
loop_
_entity.id
_entity.type
_entity.pdbx_description
1 polymer ?
#
loop_
_entity_poly.entity_id
_entity_poly.type
_entity_poly.pdbx_seq_one_letter_code
_entity_poly.pdbx_strand_id
1 'polypeptide(L)'
;MSRRATLLVAALLLLGSGDGYSRAATAAPPDLQLPVRHAVGGLSPAEHAGKAYKNVDPEYRRASYWARLHSLIIGGTWLFTEHRVAPLPLATPDLAALHRGSREGTTVTWIGHSSLLVQLDGVTFLTDPTWARRSGPFSGRIGVRRYTPPGIPFDELPRVDFVLISHDHYDHLDEPTVRRLARRFDPLFIVPMGIKAWLADRGITRVIELDWGESVTVRGLSVVCMPAQHGSGRTAFDQGQRLWSAWAVLGSKRFYFAGDTGYYRHFKEAGDALGPFDLAALPIGSYTPREIARPVHISPEEAVQAGLDLHATHILGVHWGTFALAREPYDEPPHRLAAEVERRHLDPATAWILEPGETRTW
;
A
#
# COMPACT_ATOMS: atom_id res chain seq x y z
N MET A 1 -6.22 -24.65 -28.11
CA MET A 1 -6.84 -23.59 -27.28
C MET A 1 -7.35 -22.51 -28.22
N SER A 2 -8.65 -22.26 -28.24
CA SER A 2 -9.32 -21.58 -29.35
C SER A 2 -9.17 -20.05 -29.31
N ARG A 3 -9.03 -19.45 -30.50
CA ARG A 3 -8.96 -17.98 -30.74
C ARG A 3 -10.11 -17.15 -30.14
N ARG A 4 -11.12 -17.78 -29.55
CA ARG A 4 -12.26 -17.10 -28.91
C ARG A 4 -11.98 -16.60 -27.48
N ALA A 5 -10.99 -17.12 -26.79
CA ALA A 5 -10.66 -16.69 -25.43
C ALA A 5 -9.89 -15.36 -25.37
N THR A 6 -9.13 -15.03 -26.42
CA THR A 6 -8.28 -13.82 -26.44
C THR A 6 -9.08 -12.54 -26.73
N LEU A 7 -10.22 -12.64 -27.43
CA LEU A 7 -11.08 -11.49 -27.76
C LEU A 7 -12.00 -11.05 -26.59
N LEU A 8 -12.33 -11.96 -25.68
CA LEU A 8 -13.21 -11.63 -24.55
C LEU A 8 -12.53 -10.75 -23.49
N VAL A 9 -11.21 -10.82 -23.36
CA VAL A 9 -10.44 -10.04 -22.38
C VAL A 9 -10.39 -8.55 -22.77
N ALA A 10 -10.37 -8.23 -24.05
CA ALA A 10 -10.33 -6.83 -24.53
C ALA A 10 -11.70 -6.13 -24.43
N ALA A 11 -12.81 -6.86 -24.50
CA ALA A 11 -14.15 -6.28 -24.48
C ALA A 11 -14.71 -6.00 -23.08
N LEU A 12 -14.22 -6.68 -22.05
CA LEU A 12 -14.70 -6.55 -20.66
C LEU A 12 -14.18 -5.30 -19.92
N LEU A 13 -13.23 -4.56 -20.51
CA LEU A 13 -12.69 -3.32 -19.94
C LEU A 13 -13.50 -2.05 -20.32
N LEU A 14 -14.60 -2.19 -21.09
CA LEU A 14 -15.30 -1.06 -21.69
C LEU A 14 -16.64 -0.69 -21.05
N LEU A 15 -17.12 -1.40 -20.03
CA LEU A 15 -18.44 -1.13 -19.45
C LEU A 15 -18.34 -0.70 -17.98
N GLY A 16 -18.26 0.59 -17.75
CA GLY A 16 -18.51 1.24 -16.48
C GLY A 16 -19.63 2.27 -16.64
N SER A 17 -20.83 1.96 -16.18
CA SER A 17 -21.98 2.87 -16.16
C SER A 17 -21.85 3.87 -15.02
N GLY A 18 -21.92 5.17 -15.33
CA GLY A 18 -22.07 6.24 -14.37
C GLY A 18 -23.53 6.44 -13.98
N ASP A 19 -23.80 6.53 -12.70
CA ASP A 19 -25.01 7.12 -12.15
C ASP A 19 -24.62 8.22 -11.16
N GLY A 20 -25.02 9.45 -11.49
CA GLY A 20 -24.77 10.61 -10.65
C GLY A 20 -25.78 10.74 -9.52
N TYR A 21 -25.28 10.89 -8.31
CA TYR A 21 -26.05 11.39 -7.16
C TYR A 21 -25.27 12.50 -6.45
N SER A 22 -25.82 13.72 -6.52
CA SER A 22 -25.40 14.86 -5.70
C SER A 22 -25.91 14.68 -4.27
N ARG A 23 -25.05 14.67 -3.26
CA ARG A 23 -25.43 14.82 -1.85
C ARG A 23 -24.53 15.85 -1.15
N ALA A 24 -25.20 16.66 -0.31
CA ALA A 24 -24.63 17.74 0.47
C ALA A 24 -23.47 17.33 1.38
N ALA A 25 -22.48 18.19 1.49
CA ALA A 25 -21.35 18.05 2.41
C ALA A 25 -21.83 18.09 3.87
N THR A 26 -21.59 17.03 4.62
CA THR A 26 -21.76 17.00 6.07
C THR A 26 -20.52 17.57 6.76
N ALA A 27 -20.72 18.35 7.83
CA ALA A 27 -19.65 18.95 8.62
C ALA A 27 -18.72 17.88 9.23
N ALA A 28 -17.42 18.21 9.31
CA ALA A 28 -16.42 17.35 9.92
C ALA A 28 -16.73 17.08 11.41
N PRO A 29 -16.47 15.88 11.94
CA PRO A 29 -16.66 15.59 13.35
C PRO A 29 -15.71 16.42 14.23
N PRO A 30 -16.10 16.74 15.49
CA PRO A 30 -15.42 17.72 16.35
C PRO A 30 -13.99 17.35 16.80
N ASP A 31 -13.55 16.12 16.58
CA ASP A 31 -12.21 15.64 16.98
C ASP A 31 -11.16 15.74 15.85
N LEU A 32 -11.54 16.26 14.69
CA LEU A 32 -10.66 16.48 13.56
C LEU A 32 -10.23 17.95 13.53
N GLN A 33 -9.01 18.21 13.94
CA GLN A 33 -8.37 19.44 13.51
C GLN A 33 -8.33 19.42 11.98
N LEU A 34 -8.86 20.45 11.33
CA LEU A 34 -8.80 20.60 9.89
C LEU A 34 -7.35 20.43 9.44
N PRO A 35 -7.08 19.79 8.30
CA PRO A 35 -5.73 19.58 7.82
C PRO A 35 -5.01 20.92 7.80
N VAL A 36 -4.06 21.08 8.70
CA VAL A 36 -3.16 22.22 8.62
C VAL A 36 -2.21 21.84 7.50
N ARG A 37 -2.36 22.48 6.35
CA ARG A 37 -1.46 22.32 5.21
C ARG A 37 -0.11 22.91 5.56
N HIS A 38 0.66 22.19 6.37
CA HIS A 38 2.06 22.49 6.57
C HIS A 38 2.84 21.71 5.51
N ALA A 39 3.44 22.45 4.58
CA ALA A 39 4.51 21.89 3.78
C ALA A 39 5.61 21.42 4.73
N VAL A 40 5.86 20.11 4.80
CA VAL A 40 7.05 19.59 5.46
C VAL A 40 8.23 20.10 4.65
N GLY A 41 9.12 20.87 5.30
CA GLY A 41 10.24 21.52 4.62
C GLY A 41 11.07 20.51 3.83
N GLY A 42 11.32 20.78 2.55
CA GLY A 42 12.09 19.93 1.65
C GLY A 42 11.27 18.98 0.78
N LEU A 43 9.94 18.84 1.01
CA LEU A 43 9.07 18.04 0.15
C LEU A 43 8.27 18.94 -0.79
N SER A 44 8.30 18.60 -2.08
CA SER A 44 7.51 19.31 -3.10
C SER A 44 6.15 18.64 -3.30
N PRO A 45 5.08 19.44 -3.56
CA PRO A 45 3.78 18.88 -3.93
C PRO A 45 3.88 18.12 -5.25
N ALA A 46 2.90 17.25 -5.50
CA ALA A 46 2.85 16.45 -6.72
C ALA A 46 2.62 17.34 -7.96
N GLU A 47 3.37 17.05 -9.01
CA GLU A 47 3.22 17.74 -10.29
C GLU A 47 2.22 17.02 -11.20
N HIS A 48 1.57 17.81 -12.08
CA HIS A 48 0.64 17.29 -13.07
C HIS A 48 1.20 17.33 -14.50
N ALA A 49 0.78 16.36 -15.32
CA ALA A 49 0.91 16.36 -16.77
C ALA A 49 -0.48 16.19 -17.39
N GLY A 50 -1.13 17.31 -17.67
CA GLY A 50 -2.55 17.32 -18.07
C GLY A 50 -3.44 16.85 -16.90
N LYS A 51 -4.18 15.75 -17.09
CA LYS A 51 -5.04 15.18 -16.05
C LYS A 51 -4.33 14.15 -15.14
N ALA A 52 -3.10 13.79 -15.45
CA ALA A 52 -2.34 12.77 -14.72
C ALA A 52 -1.26 13.41 -13.84
N TYR A 53 -1.00 12.77 -12.70
CA TYR A 53 0.14 13.11 -11.85
C TYR A 53 1.44 12.59 -12.46
N LYS A 54 2.54 13.26 -12.14
CA LYS A 54 3.91 12.88 -12.53
C LYS A 54 4.61 12.15 -11.40
N ASN A 55 5.58 11.33 -11.77
CA ASN A 55 6.50 10.73 -10.81
C ASN A 55 7.59 11.71 -10.34
N VAL A 56 8.18 11.41 -9.18
CA VAL A 56 9.27 12.20 -8.58
C VAL A 56 10.55 12.20 -9.40
N ASP A 57 10.83 11.10 -10.12
CA ASP A 57 11.96 11.01 -11.05
C ASP A 57 11.61 11.71 -12.39
N PRO A 58 12.25 12.82 -12.74
CA PRO A 58 11.99 13.50 -14.01
C PRO A 58 12.42 12.68 -15.23
N GLU A 59 13.35 11.73 -15.05
CA GLU A 59 13.79 10.80 -16.09
C GLU A 59 12.96 9.52 -16.14
N TYR A 60 11.96 9.40 -15.25
CA TYR A 60 11.04 8.27 -15.22
C TYR A 60 10.52 7.97 -16.63
N ARG A 61 10.73 6.75 -17.07
CA ARG A 61 10.20 6.26 -18.35
C ARG A 61 9.35 5.02 -18.06
N ARG A 62 8.07 5.13 -18.36
CA ARG A 62 7.23 3.93 -18.43
C ARG A 62 7.84 2.94 -19.41
N ALA A 63 7.78 1.66 -19.06
CA ALA A 63 8.14 0.61 -20.00
C ALA A 63 7.45 0.84 -21.35
N SER A 64 8.12 0.55 -22.46
CA SER A 64 7.62 0.79 -23.81
C SER A 64 6.23 0.14 -24.00
N TYR A 65 5.43 0.67 -24.92
CA TYR A 65 4.14 0.09 -25.26
C TYR A 65 4.25 -1.42 -25.55
N TRP A 66 5.26 -1.80 -26.34
CA TRP A 66 5.50 -3.20 -26.70
C TRP A 66 5.92 -4.05 -25.51
N ALA A 67 6.75 -3.55 -24.61
CA ALA A 67 7.13 -4.26 -23.39
C ALA A 67 5.90 -4.46 -22.48
N ARG A 68 5.04 -3.44 -22.35
CA ARG A 68 3.79 -3.54 -21.58
C ARG A 68 2.78 -4.48 -22.24
N LEU A 69 2.63 -4.42 -23.57
CA LEU A 69 1.75 -5.32 -24.32
C LEU A 69 2.24 -6.77 -24.22
N HIS A 70 3.53 -7.00 -24.38
CA HIS A 70 4.16 -8.32 -24.20
C HIS A 70 3.98 -8.82 -22.77
N SER A 71 4.20 -7.97 -21.76
CA SER A 71 3.94 -8.31 -20.37
C SER A 71 2.45 -8.57 -20.10
N LEU A 72 1.56 -7.83 -20.74
CA LEU A 72 0.12 -8.06 -20.63
C LEU A 72 -0.30 -9.38 -21.27
N ILE A 73 0.26 -9.72 -22.45
CA ILE A 73 -0.04 -10.99 -23.15
C ILE A 73 0.53 -12.17 -22.35
N ILE A 74 1.76 -12.12 -21.93
CA ILE A 74 2.42 -13.17 -21.17
C ILE A 74 2.00 -13.11 -19.68
N GLY A 75 1.89 -11.91 -19.11
CA GLY A 75 1.39 -11.68 -17.76
C GLY A 75 -0.10 -11.93 -17.63
N GLY A 76 -0.90 -11.64 -18.65
CA GLY A 76 -2.33 -11.99 -18.68
C GLY A 76 -2.56 -13.49 -18.59
N THR A 77 -1.71 -14.29 -19.26
CA THR A 77 -1.77 -15.75 -19.09
C THR A 77 -1.26 -16.16 -17.69
N TRP A 78 -0.24 -15.50 -17.16
CA TRP A 78 0.27 -15.73 -15.81
C TRP A 78 -0.76 -15.35 -14.74
N LEU A 79 -1.33 -14.16 -14.79
CA LEU A 79 -2.34 -13.68 -13.83
C LEU A 79 -3.60 -14.53 -13.77
N PHE A 80 -3.96 -15.22 -14.88
CA PHE A 80 -5.12 -16.10 -14.96
C PHE A 80 -4.78 -17.59 -14.85
N THR A 81 -3.49 -17.95 -14.78
CA THR A 81 -3.07 -19.34 -14.52
C THR A 81 -3.19 -19.59 -13.02
N GLU A 82 -3.84 -20.66 -12.63
CA GLU A 82 -3.83 -21.10 -11.22
C GLU A 82 -2.43 -21.64 -10.88
N HIS A 83 -1.61 -20.79 -10.28
CA HIS A 83 -0.34 -21.24 -9.71
C HIS A 83 -0.63 -22.05 -8.46
N ARG A 84 -0.11 -23.28 -8.40
CA ARG A 84 -0.12 -24.09 -7.18
C ARG A 84 1.00 -23.58 -6.27
N VAL A 85 0.72 -22.49 -5.59
CA VAL A 85 1.59 -21.90 -4.58
C VAL A 85 1.08 -22.37 -3.21
N ALA A 86 1.94 -22.93 -2.38
CA ALA A 86 1.59 -23.21 -1.01
C ALA A 86 1.38 -21.88 -0.26
N PRO A 87 0.33 -21.75 0.57
CA PRO A 87 0.18 -20.56 1.41
C PRO A 87 1.36 -20.49 2.39
N LEU A 88 1.74 -19.26 2.77
CA LEU A 88 2.68 -19.06 3.86
C LEU A 88 2.12 -19.66 5.16
N PRO A 89 2.98 -20.10 6.08
CA PRO A 89 2.54 -20.40 7.44
C PRO A 89 1.87 -19.18 8.05
N LEU A 90 0.92 -19.40 8.94
CA LEU A 90 0.20 -18.33 9.63
C LEU A 90 0.57 -18.38 11.10
N ALA A 91 0.99 -17.25 11.64
CA ALA A 91 1.09 -17.10 13.09
C ALA A 91 -0.32 -16.98 13.70
N THR A 92 -0.44 -17.41 14.94
CA THR A 92 -1.69 -17.21 15.71
C THR A 92 -1.60 -15.86 16.43
N PRO A 93 -2.39 -14.85 16.04
CA PRO A 93 -2.33 -13.54 16.69
C PRO A 93 -2.89 -13.61 18.12
N ASP A 94 -2.29 -12.89 19.06
CA ASP A 94 -2.89 -12.64 20.37
C ASP A 94 -3.99 -11.59 20.22
N LEU A 95 -5.19 -12.06 19.89
CA LEU A 95 -6.36 -11.20 19.70
C LEU A 95 -6.70 -10.39 20.97
N ALA A 96 -6.49 -10.97 22.15
CA ALA A 96 -6.74 -10.27 23.40
C ALA A 96 -5.79 -9.08 23.58
N ALA A 97 -4.50 -9.26 23.24
CA ALA A 97 -3.54 -8.15 23.25
C ALA A 97 -3.89 -7.09 22.21
N LEU A 98 -4.26 -7.48 20.99
CA LEU A 98 -4.67 -6.56 19.93
C LEU A 98 -5.90 -5.72 20.34
N HIS A 99 -6.90 -6.34 21.02
CA HIS A 99 -8.08 -5.65 21.47
C HIS A 99 -7.85 -4.73 22.70
N ARG A 100 -6.87 -5.05 23.54
CA ARG A 100 -6.47 -4.14 24.64
C ARG A 100 -5.83 -2.85 24.11
N GLY A 101 -5.27 -2.92 22.91
CA GLY A 101 -4.51 -1.81 22.33
C GLY A 101 -3.14 -1.63 23.00
N SER A 102 -2.25 -0.87 22.37
CA SER A 102 -0.95 -0.59 22.92
C SER A 102 -0.99 0.70 23.78
N ARG A 103 -1.39 0.58 25.04
CA ARG A 103 -1.20 1.68 25.99
C ARG A 103 0.26 1.79 26.47
N GLU A 104 1.02 0.70 26.36
CA GLU A 104 2.36 0.56 26.92
C GLU A 104 3.41 0.13 25.87
N GLY A 105 3.11 0.24 24.57
CA GLY A 105 4.07 -0.15 23.54
C GLY A 105 3.53 0.08 22.14
N THR A 106 4.42 0.05 21.18
CA THR A 106 4.10 0.20 19.76
C THR A 106 4.19 -1.17 19.10
N THR A 107 3.13 -1.58 18.40
CA THR A 107 3.10 -2.91 17.76
C THR A 107 2.68 -2.81 16.29
N VAL A 108 3.24 -3.71 15.49
CA VAL A 108 2.82 -3.98 14.13
C VAL A 108 2.44 -5.44 13.97
N THR A 109 1.30 -5.71 13.36
CA THR A 109 0.87 -7.06 12.96
C THR A 109 0.74 -7.12 11.46
N TRP A 110 1.42 -8.08 10.81
CA TRP A 110 1.27 -8.27 9.38
C TRP A 110 0.02 -9.09 9.05
N ILE A 111 -0.92 -8.48 8.36
CA ILE A 111 -2.15 -9.17 7.92
C ILE A 111 -1.92 -9.92 6.63
N GLY A 112 -0.99 -9.43 5.80
CA GLY A 112 -0.63 -9.99 4.50
C GLY A 112 -0.60 -8.91 3.43
N HIS A 113 0.20 -9.12 2.37
CA HIS A 113 0.47 -8.14 1.33
C HIS A 113 1.02 -6.82 1.94
N SER A 114 0.41 -5.68 1.64
CA SER A 114 0.73 -4.37 2.23
C SER A 114 -0.20 -3.98 3.39
N SER A 115 -1.02 -4.94 3.86
CA SER A 115 -1.97 -4.70 4.96
C SER A 115 -1.29 -4.94 6.31
N LEU A 116 -1.13 -3.88 7.08
CA LEU A 116 -0.61 -3.90 8.45
C LEU A 116 -1.67 -3.38 9.41
N LEU A 117 -1.75 -3.96 10.60
CA LEU A 117 -2.40 -3.38 11.75
C LEU A 117 -1.31 -2.78 12.64
N VAL A 118 -1.33 -1.47 12.80
CA VAL A 118 -0.35 -0.73 13.61
C VAL A 118 -1.04 -0.13 14.81
N GLN A 119 -0.42 -0.29 15.99
CA GLN A 119 -0.87 0.32 17.22
C GLN A 119 0.27 1.19 17.78
N LEU A 120 0.05 2.49 17.80
CA LEU A 120 1.01 3.52 18.21
C LEU A 120 0.33 4.56 19.10
N ASP A 121 0.86 4.81 20.28
CA ASP A 121 0.36 5.81 21.25
C ASP A 121 -1.14 5.66 21.57
N GLY A 122 -1.63 4.42 21.65
CA GLY A 122 -3.03 4.11 21.92
C GLY A 122 -3.95 4.31 20.70
N VAL A 123 -3.40 4.59 19.53
CA VAL A 123 -4.14 4.73 18.26
C VAL A 123 -3.92 3.50 17.40
N THR A 124 -4.99 2.95 16.84
CA THR A 124 -4.94 1.77 15.97
C THR A 124 -5.27 2.18 14.53
N PHE A 125 -4.40 1.83 13.59
CA PHE A 125 -4.64 2.11 12.18
C PHE A 125 -4.24 0.95 11.26
N LEU A 126 -4.79 0.98 10.05
CA LEU A 126 -4.49 0.01 8.99
C LEU A 126 -3.79 0.70 7.83
N THR A 127 -2.88 -0.03 7.17
CA THR A 127 -2.33 0.34 5.86
C THR A 127 -2.93 -0.56 4.78
N ASP A 128 -3.32 0.00 3.64
CA ASP A 128 -3.79 -0.68 2.43
C ASP A 128 -4.60 -1.96 2.71
N PRO A 129 -5.73 -1.84 3.43
CA PRO A 129 -6.43 -3.00 3.95
C PRO A 129 -7.10 -3.82 2.84
N THR A 130 -6.68 -5.09 2.72
CA THR A 130 -7.26 -6.04 1.76
C THR A 130 -7.57 -7.38 2.43
N TRP A 131 -8.85 -7.81 2.34
CA TRP A 131 -9.33 -9.14 2.75
C TRP A 131 -9.95 -9.89 1.59
N ALA A 132 -9.97 -9.30 0.39
CA ALA A 132 -10.55 -9.94 -0.78
C ALA A 132 -9.83 -11.25 -1.14
N ARG A 133 -10.62 -12.19 -1.65
CA ARG A 133 -10.10 -13.47 -2.18
C ARG A 133 -9.37 -13.31 -3.51
N ARG A 134 -9.58 -12.19 -4.19
CA ARG A 134 -8.92 -11.83 -5.46
C ARG A 134 -8.67 -10.33 -5.49
N SER A 135 -7.51 -9.93 -5.98
CA SER A 135 -7.22 -8.55 -6.36
C SER A 135 -7.65 -8.33 -7.81
N GLY A 136 -8.62 -7.44 -8.02
CA GLY A 136 -9.10 -7.14 -9.37
C GLY A 136 -10.48 -6.47 -9.41
N PRO A 137 -11.00 -6.21 -10.62
CA PRO A 137 -12.25 -5.49 -10.82
C PRO A 137 -13.50 -6.28 -10.33
N PHE A 138 -14.66 -5.59 -10.38
CA PHE A 138 -15.95 -6.11 -9.95
C PHE A 138 -15.94 -6.64 -8.50
N SER A 139 -15.39 -5.83 -7.58
CA SER A 139 -15.29 -6.17 -6.16
C SER A 139 -14.54 -7.49 -5.91
N GLY A 140 -13.48 -7.75 -6.67
CA GLY A 140 -12.66 -8.95 -6.54
C GLY A 140 -13.30 -10.24 -7.07
N ARG A 141 -14.32 -10.14 -7.94
CA ARG A 141 -14.89 -11.33 -8.60
C ARG A 141 -13.96 -11.90 -9.67
N ILE A 142 -13.18 -11.04 -10.31
CA ILE A 142 -12.18 -11.38 -11.31
C ILE A 142 -10.83 -10.79 -10.84
N GLY A 143 -9.74 -11.44 -11.17
CA GLY A 143 -8.39 -10.96 -10.86
C GLY A 143 -7.53 -12.02 -10.21
N VAL A 144 -6.37 -11.59 -9.72
CA VAL A 144 -5.34 -12.45 -9.11
C VAL A 144 -5.84 -13.05 -7.80
N ARG A 145 -5.75 -14.36 -7.69
CA ARG A 145 -6.18 -15.08 -6.48
C ARG A 145 -5.23 -14.81 -5.31
N ARG A 146 -5.81 -14.63 -4.13
CA ARG A 146 -5.08 -14.67 -2.87
C ARG A 146 -4.67 -16.12 -2.56
N TYR A 147 -3.40 -16.33 -2.29
CA TYR A 147 -2.85 -17.64 -1.90
C TYR A 147 -2.79 -17.81 -0.39
N THR A 148 -2.27 -16.82 0.31
CA THR A 148 -2.17 -16.82 1.77
C THR A 148 -3.36 -16.09 2.38
N PRO A 149 -4.13 -16.71 3.28
CA PRO A 149 -5.22 -16.07 4.00
C PRO A 149 -4.74 -14.85 4.79
N PRO A 150 -5.62 -13.88 5.11
CA PRO A 150 -5.28 -12.81 6.04
C PRO A 150 -4.92 -13.37 7.42
N GLY A 151 -3.82 -12.88 8.01
CA GLY A 151 -3.34 -13.31 9.33
C GLY A 151 -4.27 -12.96 10.48
N ILE A 152 -5.13 -11.95 10.30
CA ILE A 152 -6.22 -11.62 11.22
C ILE A 152 -7.54 -11.76 10.46
N PRO A 153 -8.49 -12.61 10.90
CA PRO A 153 -9.84 -12.60 10.35
C PRO A 153 -10.48 -11.22 10.48
N PHE A 154 -11.20 -10.76 9.46
CA PHE A 154 -11.78 -9.41 9.47
C PHE A 154 -12.66 -9.14 10.70
N ASP A 155 -13.42 -10.15 11.13
CA ASP A 155 -14.35 -10.02 12.24
C ASP A 155 -13.66 -10.03 13.62
N GLU A 156 -12.38 -10.37 13.64
CA GLU A 156 -11.52 -10.33 14.84
C GLU A 156 -10.67 -9.04 14.93
N LEU A 157 -10.83 -8.10 13.98
CA LEU A 157 -10.14 -6.82 14.04
C LEU A 157 -10.56 -6.03 15.29
N PRO A 158 -9.60 -5.42 16.02
CA PRO A 158 -9.91 -4.42 17.04
C PRO A 158 -10.52 -3.17 16.40
N ARG A 159 -10.94 -2.22 17.22
CA ARG A 159 -11.37 -0.91 16.72
C ARG A 159 -10.26 -0.26 15.91
N VAL A 160 -10.60 0.25 14.73
CA VAL A 160 -9.69 0.98 13.85
C VAL A 160 -10.05 2.46 13.90
N ASP A 161 -9.07 3.31 14.22
CA ASP A 161 -9.26 4.76 14.31
C ASP A 161 -9.12 5.43 12.94
N PHE A 162 -8.11 5.03 12.15
CA PHE A 162 -7.96 5.49 10.79
C PHE A 162 -7.35 4.43 9.85
N VAL A 163 -7.45 4.69 8.56
CA VAL A 163 -6.94 3.84 7.48
C VAL A 163 -6.08 4.68 6.55
N LEU A 164 -4.89 4.23 6.24
CA LEU A 164 -4.01 4.78 5.22
C LEU A 164 -4.17 4.00 3.92
N ILE A 165 -4.39 4.70 2.81
CA ILE A 165 -4.35 4.13 1.46
C ILE A 165 -3.19 4.76 0.72
N SER A 166 -2.30 3.95 0.16
CA SER A 166 -1.15 4.44 -0.60
C SER A 166 -1.54 4.86 -2.02
N HIS A 167 -2.36 4.07 -2.69
CA HIS A 167 -2.83 4.32 -4.05
C HIS A 167 -4.05 3.44 -4.39
N ASP A 168 -4.57 3.55 -5.60
CA ASP A 168 -5.86 2.97 -5.97
C ASP A 168 -5.81 1.61 -6.69
N HIS A 169 -4.65 0.95 -6.81
CA HIS A 169 -4.61 -0.40 -7.37
C HIS A 169 -5.45 -1.38 -6.54
N TYR A 170 -5.91 -2.46 -7.17
CA TYR A 170 -6.91 -3.36 -6.58
C TYR A 170 -6.41 -4.14 -5.35
N ASP A 171 -5.12 -4.34 -5.23
CA ASP A 171 -4.44 -5.02 -4.12
C ASP A 171 -4.12 -4.10 -2.94
N HIS A 172 -4.33 -2.78 -3.08
CA HIS A 172 -4.17 -1.77 -2.04
C HIS A 172 -5.49 -1.12 -1.66
N LEU A 173 -6.35 -0.78 -2.62
CA LEU A 173 -7.68 -0.24 -2.38
C LEU A 173 -8.74 -1.30 -2.73
N ASP A 174 -8.99 -2.19 -1.79
CA ASP A 174 -9.99 -3.25 -1.90
C ASP A 174 -11.39 -2.73 -1.52
N GLU A 175 -12.25 -2.53 -2.53
CA GLU A 175 -13.59 -1.98 -2.34
C GLU A 175 -14.43 -2.75 -1.31
N PRO A 176 -14.54 -4.09 -1.35
CA PRO A 176 -15.28 -4.83 -0.32
C PRO A 176 -14.78 -4.57 1.08
N THR A 177 -13.47 -4.53 1.26
CA THR A 177 -12.84 -4.31 2.58
C THR A 177 -13.10 -2.91 3.11
N VAL A 178 -12.85 -1.86 2.32
CA VAL A 178 -13.05 -0.48 2.81
C VAL A 178 -14.52 -0.20 3.12
N ARG A 179 -15.47 -0.79 2.37
CA ARG A 179 -16.91 -0.70 2.68
C ARG A 179 -17.28 -1.46 3.95
N ARG A 180 -16.65 -2.60 4.24
CA ARG A 180 -16.85 -3.33 5.51
C ARG A 180 -16.29 -2.55 6.69
N LEU A 181 -15.09 -1.97 6.56
CA LEU A 181 -14.46 -1.12 7.57
C LEU A 181 -15.33 0.10 7.89
N ALA A 182 -15.80 0.81 6.86
CA ALA A 182 -16.68 1.96 7.04
C ALA A 182 -17.97 1.60 7.79
N ARG A 183 -18.60 0.47 7.48
CA ARG A 183 -19.81 0.01 8.19
C ARG A 183 -19.56 -0.44 9.63
N ARG A 184 -18.40 -1.04 9.90
CA ARG A 184 -18.12 -1.63 11.22
C ARG A 184 -17.56 -0.63 12.21
N PHE A 185 -16.66 0.23 11.78
CA PHE A 185 -15.84 1.07 12.66
C PHE A 185 -15.97 2.57 12.35
N ASP A 186 -16.45 2.92 11.15
CA ASP A 186 -16.45 4.29 10.62
C ASP A 186 -15.09 4.99 10.83
N PRO A 187 -13.96 4.38 10.42
CA PRO A 187 -12.65 4.97 10.62
C PRO A 187 -12.47 6.20 9.72
N LEU A 188 -11.52 7.06 10.08
CA LEU A 188 -11.08 8.12 9.19
C LEU A 188 -10.23 7.50 8.08
N PHE A 189 -10.56 7.70 6.80
CA PHE A 189 -9.70 7.36 5.68
C PHE A 189 -8.79 8.53 5.34
N ILE A 190 -7.47 8.30 5.33
CA ILE A 190 -6.47 9.29 4.91
C ILE A 190 -5.87 8.75 3.62
N VAL A 191 -6.01 9.52 2.56
CA VAL A 191 -5.76 9.05 1.20
C VAL A 191 -5.04 10.12 0.37
N PRO A 192 -4.29 9.74 -0.68
CA PRO A 192 -3.74 10.73 -1.59
C PRO A 192 -4.81 11.32 -2.50
N MET A 193 -4.49 12.47 -3.10
CA MET A 193 -5.38 13.25 -3.96
C MET A 193 -6.08 12.42 -5.04
N GLY A 194 -7.38 12.67 -5.24
CA GLY A 194 -8.25 12.01 -6.23
C GLY A 194 -8.95 10.74 -5.75
N ILE A 195 -8.59 10.16 -4.59
CA ILE A 195 -9.23 8.95 -4.04
C ILE A 195 -10.51 9.28 -3.25
N LYS A 196 -10.61 10.47 -2.65
CA LYS A 196 -11.78 10.86 -1.85
C LYS A 196 -13.09 10.78 -2.65
N ALA A 197 -13.10 11.26 -3.88
CA ALA A 197 -14.28 11.18 -4.74
C ALA A 197 -14.70 9.72 -4.98
N TRP A 198 -13.72 8.84 -5.24
CA TRP A 198 -13.96 7.41 -5.44
C TRP A 198 -14.57 6.73 -4.20
N LEU A 199 -14.12 7.10 -2.99
CA LEU A 199 -14.68 6.61 -1.73
C LEU A 199 -16.08 7.18 -1.47
N ALA A 200 -16.30 8.47 -1.76
CA ALA A 200 -17.60 9.13 -1.59
C ALA A 200 -18.69 8.48 -2.46
N ASP A 201 -18.39 8.11 -3.71
CA ASP A 201 -19.29 7.36 -4.59
C ASP A 201 -19.73 6.00 -4.01
N ARG A 202 -19.00 5.51 -3.02
CA ARG A 202 -19.26 4.25 -2.29
C ARG A 202 -19.88 4.46 -0.91
N GLY A 203 -20.26 5.70 -0.60
CA GLY A 203 -20.89 6.08 0.66
C GLY A 203 -19.90 6.23 1.81
N ILE A 204 -18.59 6.31 1.54
CA ILE A 204 -17.53 6.52 2.53
C ILE A 204 -17.17 8.01 2.50
N THR A 205 -17.62 8.75 3.49
CA THR A 205 -17.52 10.23 3.53
C THR A 205 -16.52 10.75 4.55
N ARG A 206 -16.13 9.93 5.52
CA ARG A 206 -15.12 10.29 6.52
C ARG A 206 -13.72 10.15 5.96
N VAL A 207 -13.35 11.09 5.06
CA VAL A 207 -12.13 11.02 4.25
C VAL A 207 -11.38 12.35 4.28
N ILE A 208 -10.08 12.29 4.58
CA ILE A 208 -9.13 13.37 4.35
C ILE A 208 -8.25 13.00 3.16
N GLU A 209 -8.07 13.93 2.27
CA GLU A 209 -7.25 13.81 1.07
C GLU A 209 -6.07 14.76 1.18
N LEU A 210 -4.85 14.23 0.95
CA LEU A 210 -3.61 14.97 1.10
C LEU A 210 -2.77 14.88 -0.19
N ASP A 211 -2.04 15.95 -0.48
CA ASP A 211 -0.97 15.99 -1.48
C ASP A 211 0.39 15.65 -0.83
N TRP A 212 1.40 15.37 -1.64
CA TRP A 212 2.77 15.17 -1.14
C TRP A 212 3.24 16.38 -0.32
N GLY A 213 3.86 16.11 0.83
CA GLY A 213 4.29 17.12 1.78
C GLY A 213 3.19 17.68 2.68
N GLU A 214 1.92 17.37 2.43
CA GLU A 214 0.83 17.76 3.34
C GLU A 214 0.70 16.77 4.50
N SER A 215 0.23 17.26 5.64
CA SER A 215 0.04 16.48 6.85
C SER A 215 -1.29 16.76 7.54
N VAL A 216 -1.71 15.81 8.36
CA VAL A 216 -2.86 15.94 9.27
C VAL A 216 -2.53 15.35 10.63
N THR A 217 -3.02 15.96 11.70
CA THR A 217 -2.92 15.39 13.04
C THR A 217 -4.19 14.61 13.38
N VAL A 218 -4.03 13.35 13.74
CA VAL A 218 -5.12 12.45 14.13
C VAL A 218 -4.79 11.83 15.49
N ARG A 219 -5.60 12.14 16.51
CA ARG A 219 -5.44 11.61 17.86
C ARG A 219 -4.03 11.77 18.44
N GLY A 220 -3.37 12.87 18.11
CA GLY A 220 -2.00 13.17 18.56
C GLY A 220 -0.88 12.68 17.62
N LEU A 221 -1.19 11.81 16.66
CA LEU A 221 -0.22 11.38 15.64
C LEU A 221 -0.21 12.36 14.47
N SER A 222 0.98 12.75 13.99
CA SER A 222 1.11 13.48 12.74
C SER A 222 1.25 12.49 11.58
N VAL A 223 0.32 12.55 10.62
CA VAL A 223 0.31 11.71 9.42
C VAL A 223 0.68 12.57 8.23
N VAL A 224 1.78 12.26 7.57
CA VAL A 224 2.35 13.02 6.46
C VAL A 224 2.23 12.20 5.16
N CYS A 225 1.69 12.82 4.12
CA CYS A 225 1.67 12.26 2.78
C CYS A 225 3.04 12.44 2.12
N MET A 226 3.71 11.36 1.80
CA MET A 226 5.09 11.35 1.30
C MET A 226 5.13 11.02 -0.19
N PRO A 227 6.08 11.58 -0.95
CA PRO A 227 6.30 11.20 -2.33
C PRO A 227 6.58 9.71 -2.51
N ALA A 228 6.12 9.15 -3.63
CA ALA A 228 6.45 7.80 -4.07
C ALA A 228 6.59 7.77 -5.60
N GLN A 229 7.24 6.74 -6.15
CA GLN A 229 7.44 6.58 -7.58
C GLN A 229 6.67 5.37 -8.09
N HIS A 230 5.44 5.59 -8.50
CA HIS A 230 4.55 4.50 -8.89
C HIS A 230 3.54 4.94 -9.98
N GLY A 231 2.30 4.62 -9.78
CA GLY A 231 1.19 4.98 -10.65
C GLY A 231 -0.14 4.64 -9.98
N SER A 232 -1.20 5.02 -10.65
CA SER A 232 -2.56 4.72 -10.23
C SER A 232 -3.40 4.35 -11.44
N GLY A 233 -4.55 3.74 -11.19
CA GLY A 233 -5.54 3.43 -12.20
C GLY A 233 -6.24 2.09 -11.96
N ARG A 234 -7.55 2.10 -12.09
CA ARG A 234 -8.42 0.93 -11.97
C ARG A 234 -9.01 0.50 -13.32
N THR A 235 -8.88 1.37 -14.32
CA THR A 235 -9.34 1.15 -15.70
C THR A 235 -8.28 1.61 -16.69
N ALA A 236 -8.48 1.34 -17.97
CA ALA A 236 -7.61 1.85 -19.02
C ALA A 236 -7.68 3.38 -19.19
N PHE A 237 -8.72 4.02 -18.65
CA PHE A 237 -9.04 5.44 -18.91
C PHE A 237 -8.68 6.37 -17.74
N ASP A 238 -8.40 5.86 -16.56
CA ASP A 238 -8.11 6.65 -15.36
C ASP A 238 -6.67 6.55 -14.87
N GLN A 239 -5.77 6.09 -15.73
CA GLN A 239 -4.35 5.93 -15.42
C GLN A 239 -3.69 7.24 -15.00
N GLY A 240 -3.10 7.26 -13.80
CA GLY A 240 -2.41 8.42 -13.23
C GLY A 240 -3.33 9.56 -12.78
N GLN A 241 -4.67 9.42 -12.84
CA GLN A 241 -5.59 10.50 -12.47
C GLN A 241 -5.80 10.64 -10.96
N ARG A 242 -5.36 9.67 -10.16
CA ARG A 242 -5.28 9.74 -8.71
C ARG A 242 -3.83 9.67 -8.31
N LEU A 243 -3.48 10.35 -7.23
CA LEU A 243 -2.10 10.36 -6.73
C LEU A 243 -1.80 9.01 -6.05
N TRP A 244 -0.53 8.67 -5.98
CA TRP A 244 0.05 7.59 -5.17
C TRP A 244 0.99 8.20 -4.15
N SER A 245 1.16 7.55 -3.00
CA SER A 245 1.94 8.10 -1.89
C SER A 245 2.57 7.01 -1.04
N ALA A 246 3.65 7.37 -0.35
CA ALA A 246 4.05 6.78 0.90
C ALA A 246 3.45 7.57 2.07
N TRP A 247 3.58 7.06 3.28
CA TRP A 247 3.07 7.69 4.50
C TRP A 247 4.12 7.68 5.60
N ALA A 248 4.30 8.80 6.28
CA ALA A 248 5.02 8.86 7.54
C ALA A 248 4.01 9.12 8.67
N VAL A 249 4.06 8.31 9.74
CA VAL A 249 3.24 8.48 10.95
C VAL A 249 4.18 8.75 12.10
N LEU A 250 4.04 9.92 12.71
CA LEU A 250 4.95 10.46 13.72
C LEU A 250 4.21 10.59 15.06
N GLY A 251 4.65 9.84 16.03
CA GLY A 251 4.22 9.85 17.43
C GLY A 251 5.43 9.71 18.35
N SER A 252 5.30 8.94 19.43
CA SER A 252 6.45 8.55 20.29
C SER A 252 7.48 7.73 19.52
N LYS A 253 7.03 7.05 18.47
CA LYS A 253 7.81 6.34 17.47
C LYS A 253 7.46 6.84 16.07
N ARG A 254 8.39 6.66 15.12
CA ARG A 254 8.24 7.09 13.74
C ARG A 254 8.10 5.87 12.83
N PHE A 255 6.97 5.78 12.16
CA PHE A 255 6.64 4.72 11.22
C PHE A 255 6.61 5.25 9.79
N TYR A 256 7.27 4.54 8.87
CA TYR A 256 7.19 4.81 7.43
C TYR A 256 6.51 3.64 6.71
N PHE A 257 5.55 3.94 5.86
CA PHE A 257 4.90 2.98 4.98
C PHE A 257 5.08 3.42 3.53
N ALA A 258 5.85 2.67 2.77
CA ALA A 258 6.21 3.07 1.40
C ALA A 258 5.05 2.93 0.40
N GLY A 259 4.04 2.07 0.66
CA GLY A 259 3.15 1.60 -0.39
C GLY A 259 3.95 0.91 -1.50
N ASP A 260 3.54 1.07 -2.74
CA ASP A 260 4.31 0.62 -3.90
C ASP A 260 5.15 1.76 -4.46
N THR A 261 6.41 1.48 -4.77
CA THR A 261 7.33 2.49 -5.30
C THR A 261 8.55 1.89 -5.98
N GLY A 262 9.03 2.53 -7.04
CA GLY A 262 10.40 2.37 -7.53
C GLY A 262 11.40 3.09 -6.63
N TYR A 263 12.67 2.70 -6.71
CA TYR A 263 13.73 3.35 -5.93
C TYR A 263 14.16 4.66 -6.59
N TYR A 264 14.16 5.73 -5.79
CA TYR A 264 14.64 7.06 -6.16
C TYR A 264 15.03 7.86 -4.92
N ARG A 265 15.58 9.07 -5.09
CA ARG A 265 16.06 9.94 -4.01
C ARG A 265 15.02 10.32 -2.95
N HIS A 266 13.73 10.15 -3.24
CA HIS A 266 12.64 10.48 -2.30
C HIS A 266 12.77 9.73 -0.95
N PHE A 267 13.41 8.57 -0.90
CA PHE A 267 13.70 7.87 0.36
C PHE A 267 14.71 8.66 1.21
N LYS A 268 15.79 9.14 0.56
CA LYS A 268 16.77 9.97 1.25
C LYS A 268 16.18 11.31 1.69
N GLU A 269 15.41 11.95 0.83
CA GLU A 269 14.70 13.19 1.15
C GLU A 269 13.74 13.00 2.35
N ALA A 270 13.04 11.86 2.43
CA ALA A 270 12.19 11.49 3.57
C ALA A 270 13.01 11.26 4.86
N GLY A 271 14.11 10.55 4.76
CA GLY A 271 15.04 10.32 5.89
C GLY A 271 15.63 11.61 6.42
N ASP A 272 16.09 12.49 5.53
CA ASP A 272 16.64 13.79 5.89
C ASP A 272 15.59 14.72 6.53
N ALA A 273 14.34 14.67 6.04
CA ALA A 273 13.27 15.57 6.49
C ALA A 273 12.60 15.10 7.80
N LEU A 274 12.35 13.80 7.94
CA LEU A 274 11.52 13.22 9.01
C LEU A 274 12.18 12.07 9.78
N GLY A 275 13.34 11.59 9.34
CA GLY A 275 14.05 10.50 10.01
C GLY A 275 14.76 10.92 11.31
N PRO A 276 15.39 10.00 12.03
CA PRO A 276 15.37 8.56 11.74
C PRO A 276 13.99 7.93 11.97
N PHE A 277 13.64 6.90 11.19
CA PHE A 277 12.43 6.13 11.41
C PHE A 277 12.73 4.90 12.29
N ASP A 278 11.82 4.58 13.22
CA ASP A 278 11.98 3.38 14.05
C ASP A 278 11.64 2.12 13.24
N LEU A 279 10.62 2.21 12.35
CA LEU A 279 10.19 1.12 11.49
C LEU A 279 9.79 1.63 10.11
N ALA A 280 10.34 1.02 9.05
CA ALA A 280 9.96 1.26 7.67
C ALA A 280 9.37 -0.01 7.05
N ALA A 281 8.09 0.03 6.69
CA ALA A 281 7.43 -1.03 5.92
C ALA A 281 7.68 -0.78 4.42
N LEU A 282 8.47 -1.65 3.79
CA LEU A 282 8.96 -1.50 2.42
C LEU A 282 8.53 -2.68 1.55
N PRO A 283 8.07 -2.45 0.30
CA PRO A 283 7.70 -3.53 -0.61
C PRO A 283 8.94 -4.31 -1.03
N ILE A 284 8.84 -5.65 -1.01
CA ILE A 284 9.93 -6.54 -1.43
C ILE A 284 9.50 -7.52 -2.51
N GLY A 285 8.27 -7.44 -3.01
CA GLY A 285 7.71 -8.25 -4.08
C GLY A 285 7.43 -7.46 -5.36
N SER A 286 6.95 -8.14 -6.38
CA SER A 286 6.56 -7.57 -7.69
C SER A 286 7.72 -6.92 -8.46
N TYR A 287 8.95 -7.35 -8.25
CA TYR A 287 10.14 -6.77 -8.88
C TYR A 287 10.54 -7.43 -10.20
N THR A 288 9.88 -8.50 -10.65
CA THR A 288 10.25 -9.27 -11.85
C THR A 288 9.15 -9.21 -12.93
N PRO A 289 9.46 -8.98 -14.24
CA PRO A 289 10.81 -8.72 -14.77
C PRO A 289 11.30 -7.29 -14.52
N ARG A 290 12.59 -7.14 -14.19
CA ARG A 290 13.17 -5.86 -13.76
C ARG A 290 13.01 -4.71 -14.76
N GLU A 291 13.05 -5.00 -16.07
CA GLU A 291 12.93 -3.98 -17.12
C GLU A 291 11.59 -3.24 -17.08
N ILE A 292 10.55 -3.90 -16.52
CA ILE A 292 9.20 -3.34 -16.38
C ILE A 292 8.97 -2.87 -14.97
N ALA A 293 9.40 -3.65 -13.99
CA ALA A 293 9.10 -3.42 -12.58
C ALA A 293 9.97 -2.31 -11.97
N ARG A 294 11.27 -2.23 -12.32
CA ARG A 294 12.23 -1.31 -11.70
C ARG A 294 11.75 0.14 -11.57
N PRO A 295 11.06 0.74 -12.56
CA PRO A 295 10.61 2.11 -12.44
C PRO A 295 9.53 2.33 -11.37
N VAL A 296 8.83 1.27 -10.93
CA VAL A 296 7.64 1.35 -10.07
C VAL A 296 7.63 0.39 -8.89
N HIS A 297 8.59 -0.56 -8.82
CA HIS A 297 8.76 -1.50 -7.71
C HIS A 297 10.23 -1.66 -7.37
N ILE A 298 10.57 -1.51 -6.11
CA ILE A 298 11.91 -1.81 -5.58
C ILE A 298 12.13 -3.32 -5.50
N SER A 299 13.38 -3.75 -5.63
CA SER A 299 13.80 -5.12 -5.29
C SER A 299 14.10 -5.24 -3.80
N PRO A 300 14.24 -6.46 -3.24
CA PRO A 300 14.66 -6.63 -1.85
C PRO A 300 15.97 -5.91 -1.50
N GLU A 301 16.92 -5.89 -2.43
CA GLU A 301 18.21 -5.17 -2.25
C GLU A 301 18.02 -3.66 -2.23
N GLU A 302 17.14 -3.15 -3.09
CA GLU A 302 16.79 -1.72 -3.09
C GLU A 302 15.97 -1.35 -1.85
N ALA A 303 15.20 -2.29 -1.27
CA ALA A 303 14.51 -2.08 0.00
C ALA A 303 15.50 -1.90 1.17
N VAL A 304 16.59 -2.68 1.21
CA VAL A 304 17.66 -2.45 2.20
C VAL A 304 18.27 -1.05 2.01
N GLN A 305 18.56 -0.64 0.77
CA GLN A 305 19.08 0.70 0.51
C GLN A 305 18.08 1.79 0.93
N ALA A 306 16.81 1.62 0.60
CA ALA A 306 15.76 2.57 0.99
C ALA A 306 15.63 2.69 2.53
N GLY A 307 15.76 1.57 3.25
CA GLY A 307 15.79 1.59 4.72
C GLY A 307 16.97 2.39 5.27
N LEU A 308 18.15 2.24 4.68
CA LEU A 308 19.34 3.04 5.06
C LEU A 308 19.14 4.52 4.75
N ASP A 309 18.57 4.86 3.59
CA ASP A 309 18.28 6.24 3.20
C ASP A 309 17.23 6.90 4.12
N LEU A 310 16.26 6.13 4.61
CA LEU A 310 15.28 6.55 5.61
C LEU A 310 15.86 6.66 7.03
N HIS A 311 17.12 6.25 7.23
CA HIS A 311 17.72 6.07 8.57
C HIS A 311 16.88 5.17 9.46
N ALA A 312 16.26 4.13 8.86
CA ALA A 312 15.35 3.24 9.57
C ALA A 312 16.11 2.27 10.48
N THR A 313 15.64 2.11 11.73
CA THR A 313 16.19 1.11 12.65
C THR A 313 15.81 -0.29 12.20
N HIS A 314 14.56 -0.47 11.76
CA HIS A 314 14.04 -1.74 11.25
C HIS A 314 13.35 -1.57 9.91
N ILE A 315 13.51 -2.57 9.03
CA ILE A 315 12.84 -2.70 7.74
C ILE A 315 11.88 -3.87 7.83
N LEU A 316 10.58 -3.63 7.67
CA LEU A 316 9.59 -4.69 7.56
C LEU A 316 9.29 -4.95 6.08
N GLY A 317 9.61 -6.16 5.60
CA GLY A 317 9.29 -6.57 4.23
C GLY A 317 7.80 -6.82 4.05
N VAL A 318 7.16 -6.08 3.15
CA VAL A 318 5.74 -6.22 2.77
C VAL A 318 5.58 -6.46 1.27
N HIS A 319 4.34 -6.54 0.78
CA HIS A 319 3.99 -6.70 -0.64
C HIS A 319 4.50 -8.01 -1.27
N TRP A 320 4.52 -9.10 -0.52
CA TRP A 320 4.93 -10.43 -0.98
C TRP A 320 4.02 -11.52 -0.41
N GLY A 321 4.16 -12.75 -0.87
CA GLY A 321 3.58 -13.95 -0.26
C GLY A 321 2.04 -14.03 -0.20
N THR A 322 1.31 -13.09 -0.81
CA THR A 322 -0.16 -13.02 -0.72
C THR A 322 -0.84 -13.19 -2.07
N PHE A 323 -0.41 -12.44 -3.08
CA PHE A 323 -0.90 -12.49 -4.45
C PHE A 323 0.27 -12.75 -5.40
N ALA A 324 0.11 -13.59 -6.43
CA ALA A 324 1.13 -13.78 -7.45
C ALA A 324 1.00 -12.71 -8.54
N LEU A 325 1.46 -11.48 -8.24
CA LEU A 325 1.36 -10.33 -9.14
C LEU A 325 2.50 -10.27 -10.16
N ALA A 326 3.63 -10.93 -9.88
CA ALA A 326 4.80 -10.95 -10.73
C ALA A 326 5.39 -12.37 -10.85
N ARG A 327 6.57 -12.52 -11.45
CA ARG A 327 7.10 -13.82 -11.86
C ARG A 327 8.17 -14.40 -10.92
N GLU A 328 8.59 -13.64 -9.93
CA GLU A 328 9.50 -14.17 -8.91
C GLU A 328 8.83 -15.32 -8.14
N PRO A 329 9.59 -16.31 -7.65
CA PRO A 329 9.10 -17.28 -6.68
C PRO A 329 8.52 -16.55 -5.47
N TYR A 330 7.34 -16.96 -5.00
CA TYR A 330 6.58 -16.25 -3.96
C TYR A 330 7.31 -16.18 -2.62
N ASP A 331 8.25 -17.09 -2.37
CA ASP A 331 9.07 -17.22 -1.18
C ASP A 331 10.50 -16.65 -1.34
N GLU A 332 10.89 -16.21 -2.54
CA GLU A 332 12.22 -15.64 -2.81
C GLU A 332 12.44 -14.28 -2.13
N PRO A 333 11.46 -13.33 -2.09
CA PRO A 333 11.70 -11.98 -1.61
C PRO A 333 12.31 -11.88 -0.20
N PRO A 334 11.83 -12.60 0.84
CA PRO A 334 12.42 -12.56 2.18
C PRO A 334 13.85 -13.10 2.22
N HIS A 335 14.17 -14.14 1.42
CA HIS A 335 15.52 -14.69 1.36
C HIS A 335 16.51 -13.68 0.77
N ARG A 336 16.11 -12.95 -0.27
CA ARG A 336 16.93 -11.91 -0.88
C ARG A 336 17.12 -10.72 0.06
N LEU A 337 16.08 -10.33 0.80
CA LEU A 337 16.20 -9.25 1.80
C LEU A 337 17.23 -9.63 2.88
N ALA A 338 17.14 -10.83 3.44
CA ALA A 338 18.06 -11.31 4.45
C ALA A 338 19.50 -11.44 3.91
N ALA A 339 19.68 -11.96 2.70
CA ALA A 339 20.98 -12.08 2.05
C ALA A 339 21.64 -10.72 1.80
N GLU A 340 20.86 -9.69 1.46
CA GLU A 340 21.39 -8.34 1.26
C GLU A 340 21.82 -7.68 2.58
N VAL A 341 21.08 -7.91 3.67
CA VAL A 341 21.47 -7.46 5.02
C VAL A 341 22.81 -8.09 5.43
N GLU A 342 22.95 -9.41 5.22
CA GLU A 342 24.21 -10.13 5.48
C GLU A 342 25.35 -9.61 4.58
N ARG A 343 25.12 -9.46 3.28
CA ARG A 343 26.11 -8.96 2.31
C ARG A 343 26.64 -7.57 2.68
N ARG A 344 25.79 -6.74 3.29
CA ARG A 344 26.16 -5.39 3.76
C ARG A 344 26.73 -5.37 5.18
N HIS A 345 26.87 -6.51 5.84
CA HIS A 345 27.31 -6.63 7.22
C HIS A 345 26.45 -5.81 8.19
N LEU A 346 25.16 -5.70 7.94
CA LEU A 346 24.19 -5.06 8.84
C LEU A 346 23.76 -6.06 9.91
N ASP A 347 23.22 -5.53 11.03
CA ASP A 347 22.60 -6.38 12.03
C ASP A 347 21.42 -7.16 11.41
N PRO A 348 21.37 -8.49 11.54
CA PRO A 348 20.22 -9.29 11.10
C PRO A 348 18.88 -8.79 11.64
N ALA A 349 18.84 -8.18 12.82
CA ALA A 349 17.66 -7.57 13.40
C ALA A 349 17.15 -6.36 12.61
N THR A 350 17.91 -5.83 11.67
CA THR A 350 17.47 -4.72 10.79
C THR A 350 16.33 -5.15 9.88
N ALA A 351 16.34 -6.38 9.36
CA ALA A 351 15.28 -6.88 8.46
C ALA A 351 14.27 -7.74 9.21
N TRP A 352 13.02 -7.34 9.15
CA TRP A 352 11.89 -8.07 9.71
C TRP A 352 11.10 -8.78 8.62
N ILE A 353 11.03 -10.08 8.72
CA ILE A 353 10.17 -10.94 7.93
C ILE A 353 9.18 -11.55 8.91
N LEU A 354 7.92 -11.17 8.79
CA LEU A 354 6.84 -11.67 9.65
C LEU A 354 6.05 -12.75 8.92
N GLU A 355 5.46 -13.65 9.69
CA GLU A 355 4.35 -14.49 9.21
C GLU A 355 3.04 -13.69 9.28
N PRO A 356 2.07 -13.89 8.35
CA PRO A 356 0.77 -13.28 8.50
C PRO A 356 0.10 -13.68 9.82
N GLY A 357 -0.30 -12.69 10.60
CA GLY A 357 -0.79 -12.85 11.98
C GLY A 357 0.28 -12.60 13.06
N GLU A 358 1.56 -12.61 12.70
CA GLU A 358 2.63 -12.29 13.66
C GLU A 358 2.57 -10.80 14.03
N THR A 359 2.67 -10.56 15.34
CA THR A 359 2.77 -9.24 15.94
C THR A 359 4.16 -9.03 16.50
N ARG A 360 4.76 -7.89 16.21
CA ARG A 360 6.06 -7.49 16.75
C ARG A 360 5.99 -6.11 17.36
N THR A 361 6.71 -5.92 18.47
CA THR A 361 6.89 -4.62 19.14
C THR A 361 8.17 -3.97 18.63
N TRP A 362 8.19 -2.64 18.51
CA TRP A 362 9.37 -1.86 18.17
C TRP A 362 9.56 -0.62 19.02
#